data_149bc27b1468c8a60688eab0db787888
#
_entry.id   149bc27b1468c8a60688eab0db787888
#
_cell.length_a   1.000
_cell.length_b   1.000
_cell.length_c   1.000
_cell.angle_alpha   90.00
_cell.angle_beta   90.00
_cell.angle_gamma   90.00
#
_symmetry.space_group_name_H-M   'P 1'
#
loop_
_entity.id
_entity.type
_entity.pdbx_description
1 polymer ?
#
loop_
_entity_poly.entity_id
_entity_poly.type
_entity_poly.pdbx_seq_one_letter_code
_entity_poly.pdbx_strand_id
1 'polypeptide(L)'
;FLHGASHPQELVARAAELGYSAIAITDECSLAGVVRALEEAQRCAEQGLPIQLIPGSCFRLENGSRLVLLPCDHLGYTQICTLVTRGRRNAPKGEYALRDASFEHGLDHCLAILLPADDEGLLTAHWLGGYFPGRCWLGVSLHCGPDDQMRLNRLLATARTAGLPVTACGDIQMHTRSRRMLHDVLTAVRHGCPVSELGYRTLPCGERHLRSRGHLAKL
;
A
#
# COMPACT_ATOMS: atom_id res chain seq x y z
N PHE A 1 -8.29 -9.83 0.05
CA PHE A 1 -8.58 -10.53 1.31
C PHE A 1 -7.38 -11.35 1.76
N LEU A 2 -7.22 -11.61 3.08
CA LEU A 2 -6.18 -12.44 3.70
C LEU A 2 -4.72 -11.93 3.52
N HIS A 3 -4.52 -10.68 3.09
CA HIS A 3 -3.18 -10.07 3.02
C HIS A 3 -2.84 -9.27 4.28
N GLY A 4 -3.78 -8.53 4.83
CA GLY A 4 -3.61 -7.80 6.09
C GLY A 4 -4.20 -8.55 7.28
N ALA A 5 -3.60 -8.39 8.46
CA ALA A 5 -4.06 -8.98 9.72
C ALA A 5 -4.77 -7.97 10.62
N SER A 6 -5.33 -6.92 10.04
CA SER A 6 -6.12 -5.91 10.74
C SER A 6 -7.31 -5.48 9.91
N HIS A 7 -8.40 -5.17 10.59
CA HIS A 7 -9.53 -4.49 9.96
C HIS A 7 -9.23 -3.01 9.72
N PRO A 8 -9.88 -2.36 8.74
CA PRO A 8 -9.67 -0.93 8.47
C PRO A 8 -9.83 -0.04 9.70
N GLN A 9 -10.84 -0.30 10.53
CA GLN A 9 -11.07 0.46 11.76
C GLN A 9 -9.94 0.33 12.78
N GLU A 10 -9.32 -0.86 12.92
CA GLU A 10 -8.17 -1.05 13.82
C GLU A 10 -6.96 -0.23 13.36
N LEU A 11 -6.76 -0.11 12.03
CA LEU A 11 -5.70 0.70 11.46
C LEU A 11 -5.95 2.20 11.69
N VAL A 12 -7.17 2.68 11.48
CA VAL A 12 -7.55 4.09 11.67
C VAL A 12 -7.43 4.47 13.14
N ALA A 13 -8.01 3.69 14.07
CA ALA A 13 -7.91 3.95 15.50
C ALA A 13 -6.45 4.00 15.94
N ARG A 14 -5.63 3.04 15.51
CA ARG A 14 -4.22 3.00 15.86
C ARG A 14 -3.44 4.18 15.30
N ALA A 15 -3.74 4.63 14.09
CA ALA A 15 -3.10 5.80 13.49
C ALA A 15 -3.46 7.08 14.28
N ALA A 16 -4.72 7.24 14.69
CA ALA A 16 -5.16 8.35 15.51
C ALA A 16 -4.47 8.37 16.88
N GLU A 17 -4.38 7.21 17.57
CA GLU A 17 -3.63 7.05 18.82
C GLU A 17 -2.14 7.44 18.69
N LEU A 18 -1.52 7.13 17.56
CA LEU A 18 -0.12 7.45 17.28
C LEU A 18 0.10 8.90 16.83
N GLY A 19 -0.96 9.71 16.75
CA GLY A 19 -0.91 11.12 16.39
C GLY A 19 -0.66 11.36 14.89
N TYR A 20 -1.07 10.44 14.01
CA TYR A 20 -1.10 10.69 12.59
C TYR A 20 -2.22 11.66 12.22
N SER A 21 -1.92 12.61 11.34
CA SER A 21 -2.93 13.56 10.83
C SER A 21 -3.82 12.94 9.74
N ALA A 22 -3.32 11.92 9.03
CA ALA A 22 -4.05 11.21 8.00
C ALA A 22 -3.59 9.76 7.87
N ILE A 23 -4.48 8.91 7.34
CA ILE A 23 -4.15 7.52 6.95
C ILE A 23 -4.78 7.21 5.60
N ALA A 24 -4.03 6.54 4.72
CA ALA A 24 -4.57 5.99 3.49
C ALA A 24 -4.93 4.51 3.68
N ILE A 25 -6.14 4.13 3.28
CA ILE A 25 -6.55 2.72 3.14
C ILE A 25 -6.45 2.35 1.67
N THR A 26 -5.58 1.37 1.38
CA THR A 26 -5.17 1.04 -0.01
C THR A 26 -5.27 -0.46 -0.26
N ASP A 27 -6.47 -1.00 -0.16
CA ASP A 27 -6.75 -2.42 -0.46
C ASP A 27 -6.39 -2.76 -1.90
N GLU A 28 -5.94 -4.00 -2.15
CA GLU A 28 -5.52 -4.44 -3.49
C GLU A 28 -6.73 -4.56 -4.43
N CYS A 29 -6.74 -3.73 -5.49
CA CYS A 29 -7.80 -3.58 -6.48
C CYS A 29 -9.20 -3.54 -5.84
N SER A 30 -9.36 -2.72 -4.81
CA SER A 30 -10.58 -2.65 -3.99
C SER A 30 -10.64 -1.35 -3.20
N LEU A 31 -11.87 -0.92 -2.88
CA LEU A 31 -12.19 0.16 -1.96
C LEU A 31 -13.08 -0.33 -0.80
N ALA A 32 -13.13 -1.64 -0.58
CA ALA A 32 -14.05 -2.27 0.37
C ALA A 32 -13.83 -1.83 1.84
N GLY A 33 -12.59 -1.47 2.20
CA GLY A 33 -12.25 -1.01 3.55
C GLY A 33 -12.67 0.42 3.88
N VAL A 34 -12.99 1.24 2.85
CA VAL A 34 -13.15 2.71 3.00
C VAL A 34 -14.32 3.08 3.92
N VAL A 35 -15.48 2.41 3.79
CA VAL A 35 -16.67 2.74 4.60
C VAL A 35 -16.40 2.55 6.09
N ARG A 36 -15.89 1.37 6.47
CA ARG A 36 -15.55 1.08 7.88
C ARG A 36 -14.44 1.98 8.42
N ALA A 37 -13.49 2.36 7.57
CA ALA A 37 -12.44 3.30 7.93
C ALA A 37 -13.00 4.71 8.17
N LEU A 38 -13.98 5.15 7.36
CA LEU A 38 -14.64 6.45 7.52
C LEU A 38 -15.44 6.53 8.82
N GLU A 39 -16.24 5.49 9.11
CA GLU A 39 -16.98 5.42 10.38
C GLU A 39 -16.05 5.52 11.59
N GLU A 40 -14.90 4.84 11.53
CA GLU A 40 -13.91 4.89 12.60
C GLU A 40 -13.23 6.27 12.70
N ALA A 41 -12.90 6.90 11.57
CA ALA A 41 -12.31 8.23 11.56
C ALA A 41 -13.25 9.28 12.20
N GLN A 42 -14.57 9.16 11.94
CA GLN A 42 -15.59 10.00 12.58
C GLN A 42 -15.64 9.76 14.08
N ARG A 43 -15.64 8.48 14.52
CA ARG A 43 -15.61 8.12 15.95
C ARG A 43 -14.35 8.63 16.66
N CYS A 44 -13.19 8.52 16.02
CA CYS A 44 -11.95 9.10 16.56
C CYS A 44 -12.04 10.63 16.72
N ALA A 45 -12.64 11.34 15.76
CA ALA A 45 -12.83 12.78 15.85
C ALA A 45 -13.75 13.18 17.02
N GLU A 46 -14.85 12.43 17.27
CA GLU A 46 -15.74 12.63 18.41
C GLU A 46 -15.00 12.41 19.76
N GLN A 47 -13.98 11.57 19.77
CA GLN A 47 -13.13 11.30 20.95
C GLN A 47 -11.97 12.30 21.10
N GLY A 48 -11.88 13.34 20.25
CA GLY A 48 -10.81 14.32 20.29
C GLY A 48 -9.49 13.88 19.64
N LEU A 49 -9.53 12.81 18.85
CA LEU A 49 -8.39 12.26 18.08
C LEU A 49 -8.66 12.35 16.56
N PRO A 50 -8.79 13.56 15.99
CA PRO A 50 -9.16 13.71 14.59
C PRO A 50 -8.08 13.13 13.66
N ILE A 51 -8.51 12.33 12.68
CA ILE A 51 -7.66 11.77 11.64
C ILE A 51 -8.37 11.86 10.30
N GLN A 52 -7.64 12.29 9.26
CA GLN A 52 -8.17 12.35 7.92
C GLN A 52 -8.03 10.98 7.22
N LEU A 53 -9.12 10.48 6.62
CA LEU A 53 -9.07 9.29 5.78
C LEU A 53 -8.78 9.67 4.33
N ILE A 54 -7.83 8.97 3.72
CA ILE A 54 -7.53 9.05 2.29
C ILE A 54 -7.95 7.71 1.66
N PRO A 55 -9.04 7.67 0.87
CA PRO A 55 -9.41 6.45 0.15
C PRO A 55 -8.43 6.21 -1.00
N GLY A 56 -7.89 5.02 -1.13
CA GLY A 56 -6.95 4.68 -2.19
C GLY A 56 -7.05 3.21 -2.58
N SER A 57 -6.27 2.80 -3.56
CA SER A 57 -6.16 1.39 -3.93
C SER A 57 -4.75 1.05 -4.39
N CYS A 58 -4.33 -0.17 -4.10
CA CYS A 58 -3.05 -0.72 -4.54
C CYS A 58 -3.29 -1.67 -5.72
N PHE A 59 -2.41 -1.65 -6.70
CA PHE A 59 -2.48 -2.52 -7.87
C PHE A 59 -1.13 -3.18 -8.08
N ARG A 60 -1.15 -4.42 -8.59
CA ARG A 60 0.05 -5.13 -9.02
C ARG A 60 0.26 -4.90 -10.51
N LEU A 61 1.47 -4.49 -10.87
CA LEU A 61 1.93 -4.36 -12.26
C LEU A 61 2.40 -5.72 -12.81
N GLU A 62 2.55 -5.81 -14.13
CA GLU A 62 2.93 -7.05 -14.82
C GLU A 62 4.30 -7.59 -14.36
N ASN A 63 5.23 -6.71 -14.00
CA ASN A 63 6.55 -7.08 -13.45
C ASN A 63 6.56 -7.38 -11.94
N GLY A 64 5.40 -7.46 -11.29
CA GLY A 64 5.26 -7.71 -9.87
C GLY A 64 5.44 -6.48 -8.95
N SER A 65 5.83 -5.32 -9.48
CA SER A 65 5.82 -4.05 -8.73
C SER A 65 4.40 -3.71 -8.28
N ARG A 66 4.28 -2.89 -7.24
CA ARG A 66 2.97 -2.41 -6.76
C ARG A 66 2.85 -0.91 -7.00
N LEU A 67 1.69 -0.50 -7.47
CA LEU A 67 1.31 0.89 -7.68
C LEU A 67 0.19 1.25 -6.72
N VAL A 68 0.43 2.20 -5.84
CA VAL A 68 -0.60 2.78 -4.98
C VAL A 68 -1.13 4.04 -5.66
N LEU A 69 -2.46 4.12 -5.83
CA LEU A 69 -3.14 5.29 -6.34
C LEU A 69 -3.95 5.96 -5.22
N LEU A 70 -3.75 7.26 -5.05
CA LEU A 70 -4.47 8.09 -4.11
C LEU A 70 -5.20 9.20 -4.87
N PRO A 71 -6.51 9.41 -4.66
CA PRO A 71 -7.24 10.46 -5.35
C PRO A 71 -6.91 11.83 -4.76
N CYS A 72 -6.77 12.84 -5.63
CA CYS A 72 -6.64 14.23 -5.22
C CYS A 72 -8.00 14.86 -4.87
N ASP A 73 -9.06 14.36 -5.50
CA ASP A 73 -10.42 14.87 -5.40
C ASP A 73 -11.46 13.79 -5.75
N HIS A 74 -12.73 14.18 -5.86
CA HIS A 74 -13.82 13.27 -6.22
C HIS A 74 -13.65 12.65 -7.63
N LEU A 75 -13.05 13.38 -8.57
CA LEU A 75 -12.80 12.85 -9.92
C LEU A 75 -11.74 11.74 -9.86
N GLY A 76 -10.66 11.93 -9.10
CA GLY A 76 -9.66 10.90 -8.85
C GLY A 76 -10.26 9.65 -8.19
N TYR A 77 -11.16 9.83 -7.23
CA TYR A 77 -11.89 8.70 -6.64
C TYR A 77 -12.69 7.92 -7.70
N THR A 78 -13.42 8.63 -8.58
CA THR A 78 -14.19 8.02 -9.68
C THR A 78 -13.27 7.28 -10.67
N GLN A 79 -12.09 7.85 -10.96
CA GLN A 79 -11.08 7.22 -11.83
C GLN A 79 -10.58 5.90 -11.23
N ILE A 80 -10.28 5.87 -9.93
CA ILE A 80 -9.88 4.64 -9.21
C ILE A 80 -11.03 3.62 -9.22
N CYS A 81 -12.27 4.02 -8.96
CA CYS A 81 -13.45 3.14 -9.02
C CYS A 81 -13.61 2.50 -10.42
N THR A 82 -13.40 3.28 -11.47
CA THR A 82 -13.46 2.82 -12.86
C THR A 82 -12.37 1.78 -13.13
N LEU A 83 -11.14 2.03 -12.69
CA LEU A 83 -10.02 1.11 -12.84
C LEU A 83 -10.26 -0.22 -12.08
N VAL A 84 -10.70 -0.14 -10.83
CA VAL A 84 -11.10 -1.31 -10.02
C VAL A 84 -12.19 -2.12 -10.73
N THR A 85 -13.23 -1.46 -11.22
CA THR A 85 -14.33 -2.11 -11.93
C THR A 85 -13.85 -2.82 -13.18
N ARG A 86 -12.99 -2.16 -13.98
CA ARG A 86 -12.38 -2.75 -15.19
C ARG A 86 -11.56 -3.98 -14.82
N GLY A 87 -10.66 -3.87 -13.84
CA GLY A 87 -9.82 -4.99 -13.40
C GLY A 87 -10.64 -6.19 -12.94
N ARG A 88 -11.67 -5.97 -12.12
CA ARG A 88 -12.54 -7.04 -11.60
C ARG A 88 -13.41 -7.69 -12.67
N ARG A 89 -13.86 -6.94 -13.68
CA ARG A 89 -14.65 -7.46 -14.80
C ARG A 89 -13.82 -8.31 -15.78
N ASN A 90 -12.53 -8.07 -15.85
CA ASN A 90 -11.62 -8.77 -16.77
C ASN A 90 -11.06 -10.10 -16.20
N ALA A 91 -11.51 -10.53 -15.02
CA ALA A 91 -11.02 -11.73 -14.36
C ALA A 91 -12.15 -12.53 -13.68
N PRO A 92 -11.93 -13.81 -13.35
CA PRO A 92 -12.83 -14.60 -12.55
C PRO A 92 -13.10 -13.97 -11.18
N LYS A 93 -14.20 -14.39 -10.54
CA LYS A 93 -14.57 -13.91 -9.20
C LYS A 93 -13.45 -14.18 -8.19
N GLY A 94 -13.04 -13.12 -7.50
CA GLY A 94 -11.96 -13.16 -6.50
C GLY A 94 -10.62 -12.64 -7.02
N GLU A 95 -10.43 -12.58 -8.33
CA GLU A 95 -9.23 -12.11 -9.01
C GLU A 95 -9.44 -10.75 -9.67
N TYR A 96 -8.39 -10.19 -10.24
CA TYR A 96 -8.46 -9.03 -11.13
C TYR A 96 -7.36 -9.14 -12.21
N ALA A 97 -7.59 -8.53 -13.34
CA ALA A 97 -6.64 -8.47 -14.45
C ALA A 97 -6.57 -7.04 -15.01
N LEU A 98 -5.40 -6.43 -14.87
CA LEU A 98 -5.06 -5.14 -15.45
C LEU A 98 -3.69 -5.29 -16.12
N ARG A 99 -3.56 -4.72 -17.33
CA ARG A 99 -2.27 -4.58 -18.01
C ARG A 99 -1.65 -3.24 -17.61
N ASP A 100 -0.33 -3.10 -17.72
CA ASP A 100 0.36 -1.86 -17.42
C ASP A 100 -0.22 -0.68 -18.20
N ALA A 101 -0.59 -0.88 -19.47
CA ALA A 101 -1.31 0.12 -20.27
C ALA A 101 -2.64 0.62 -19.68
N SER A 102 -3.23 -0.10 -18.71
CA SER A 102 -4.44 0.36 -18.03
C SER A 102 -4.20 1.56 -17.11
N PHE A 103 -2.94 1.85 -16.79
CA PHE A 103 -2.54 2.97 -15.92
C PHE A 103 -2.07 4.21 -16.68
N GLU A 104 -1.98 4.15 -18.01
CA GLU A 104 -1.45 5.24 -18.84
C GLU A 104 -2.42 6.41 -18.98
N HIS A 105 -3.71 6.15 -18.91
CA HIS A 105 -4.73 7.17 -19.17
C HIS A 105 -5.88 7.11 -18.15
N GLY A 106 -6.54 8.27 -17.98
CA GLY A 106 -7.73 8.40 -17.14
C GLY A 106 -7.44 8.37 -15.65
N LEU A 107 -6.23 8.79 -15.24
CA LEU A 107 -5.80 8.90 -13.84
C LEU A 107 -5.21 10.29 -13.53
N ASP A 108 -5.70 11.32 -14.22
CA ASP A 108 -5.17 12.70 -14.16
C ASP A 108 -5.39 13.35 -12.78
N HIS A 109 -6.38 12.88 -12.04
CA HIS A 109 -6.71 13.35 -10.68
C HIS A 109 -6.20 12.40 -9.59
N CYS A 110 -5.19 11.57 -9.89
CA CYS A 110 -4.59 10.64 -8.95
C CYS A 110 -3.10 10.94 -8.72
N LEU A 111 -2.66 10.73 -7.49
CA LEU A 111 -1.24 10.60 -7.13
C LEU A 111 -0.84 9.12 -7.22
N ALA A 112 0.39 8.86 -7.65
CA ALA A 112 0.94 7.52 -7.80
C ALA A 112 2.14 7.32 -6.88
N ILE A 113 2.19 6.19 -6.16
CA ILE A 113 3.37 5.77 -5.39
C ILE A 113 3.78 4.40 -5.92
N LEU A 114 4.93 4.34 -6.56
CA LEU A 114 5.51 3.09 -7.02
C LEU A 114 6.24 2.38 -5.87
N LEU A 115 5.89 1.13 -5.63
CA LEU A 115 6.61 0.21 -4.74
C LEU A 115 7.29 -0.84 -5.63
N PRO A 116 8.55 -0.64 -6.03
CA PRO A 116 9.20 -1.51 -7.01
C PRO A 116 9.36 -2.94 -6.50
N ALA A 117 9.20 -3.92 -7.40
CA ALA A 117 9.79 -5.24 -7.23
C ALA A 117 11.31 -5.14 -7.43
N ASP A 118 12.05 -6.10 -6.88
CA ASP A 118 13.49 -5.93 -6.62
C ASP A 118 14.38 -5.65 -7.85
N ASP A 119 14.05 -6.11 -9.08
CA ASP A 119 15.00 -6.07 -10.19
C ASP A 119 14.61 -5.16 -11.39
N GLU A 120 13.37 -4.74 -11.54
CA GLU A 120 12.90 -3.98 -12.72
C GLU A 120 12.36 -2.58 -12.42
N GLY A 121 12.69 -2.05 -11.24
CA GLY A 121 12.12 -0.78 -10.75
C GLY A 121 12.42 0.45 -11.62
N LEU A 122 13.56 0.48 -12.33
CA LEU A 122 13.98 1.66 -13.08
C LEU A 122 13.12 1.91 -14.33
N LEU A 123 12.87 0.89 -15.14
CA LEU A 123 12.03 1.01 -16.35
C LEU A 123 10.61 1.41 -15.97
N THR A 124 10.06 0.76 -14.95
CA THR A 124 8.73 1.07 -14.42
C THR A 124 8.66 2.50 -13.86
N ALA A 125 9.70 2.97 -13.18
CA ALA A 125 9.76 4.32 -12.64
C ALA A 125 9.78 5.38 -13.76
N HIS A 126 10.57 5.18 -14.81
CA HIS A 126 10.56 6.04 -15.99
C HIS A 126 9.22 6.07 -16.70
N TRP A 127 8.63 4.91 -16.94
CA TRP A 127 7.32 4.77 -17.57
C TRP A 127 6.24 5.53 -16.78
N LEU A 128 6.11 5.28 -15.46
CA LEU A 128 5.15 5.98 -14.60
C LEU A 128 5.40 7.48 -14.51
N GLY A 129 6.66 7.91 -14.45
CA GLY A 129 7.03 9.33 -14.44
C GLY A 129 6.50 10.08 -15.66
N GLY A 130 6.44 9.44 -16.81
CA GLY A 130 5.87 9.99 -18.05
C GLY A 130 4.34 10.17 -17.99
N TYR A 131 3.62 9.22 -17.36
CA TYR A 131 2.15 9.28 -17.25
C TYR A 131 1.62 10.04 -16.03
N PHE A 132 2.46 10.19 -15.00
CA PHE A 132 2.12 10.94 -13.78
C PHE A 132 3.11 12.11 -13.54
N PRO A 133 3.25 13.06 -14.47
CA PRO A 133 4.22 14.16 -14.34
C PRO A 133 3.94 14.98 -13.08
N GLY A 134 4.94 15.07 -12.18
CA GLY A 134 4.81 15.79 -10.90
C GLY A 134 3.88 15.13 -9.88
N ARG A 135 3.33 13.94 -10.17
CA ARG A 135 2.34 13.24 -9.34
C ARG A 135 2.74 11.78 -9.05
N CYS A 136 4.00 11.42 -9.27
CA CYS A 136 4.55 10.10 -9.01
C CYS A 136 5.71 10.16 -8.03
N TRP A 137 5.74 9.25 -7.08
CA TRP A 137 6.81 9.06 -6.10
C TRP A 137 7.28 7.62 -6.10
N LEU A 138 8.56 7.42 -5.78
CA LEU A 138 9.08 6.10 -5.47
C LEU A 138 8.96 5.87 -3.97
N GLY A 139 8.20 4.84 -3.58
CA GLY A 139 7.98 4.48 -2.19
C GLY A 139 9.12 3.62 -1.64
N VAL A 140 9.65 4.02 -0.49
CA VAL A 140 10.69 3.30 0.26
C VAL A 140 10.08 2.72 1.52
N SER A 141 10.17 1.40 1.69
CA SER A 141 9.75 0.70 2.91
C SER A 141 10.89 -0.13 3.46
N LEU A 142 11.25 0.13 4.72
CA LEU A 142 12.30 -0.59 5.45
C LEU A 142 11.66 -1.34 6.62
N HIS A 143 12.10 -2.56 6.86
CA HIS A 143 11.49 -3.46 7.84
C HIS A 143 12.49 -4.03 8.86
N CYS A 144 13.59 -3.31 9.11
CA CYS A 144 14.68 -3.72 10.00
C CYS A 144 15.33 -5.06 9.57
N GLY A 145 15.38 -5.29 8.26
CA GLY A 145 16.06 -6.44 7.68
C GLY A 145 17.57 -6.20 7.47
N PRO A 146 18.36 -7.26 7.35
CA PRO A 146 19.81 -7.15 7.15
C PRO A 146 20.17 -6.42 5.85
N ASP A 147 19.32 -6.50 4.83
CA ASP A 147 19.56 -5.92 3.51
C ASP A 147 18.94 -4.52 3.32
N ASP A 148 18.32 -3.96 4.36
CA ASP A 148 17.59 -2.68 4.27
C ASP A 148 18.46 -1.54 3.76
N GLN A 149 19.73 -1.47 4.19
CA GLN A 149 20.64 -0.42 3.72
C GLN A 149 20.99 -0.56 2.22
N MET A 150 21.23 -1.78 1.78
CA MET A 150 21.50 -2.06 0.36
C MET A 150 20.25 -1.77 -0.49
N ARG A 151 19.08 -2.19 -0.01
CA ARG A 151 17.79 -1.90 -0.64
C ARG A 151 17.53 -0.38 -0.72
N LEU A 152 17.76 0.36 0.35
CA LEU A 152 17.62 1.82 0.37
C LEU A 152 18.51 2.48 -0.67
N ASN A 153 19.80 2.13 -0.70
CA ASN A 153 20.76 2.70 -1.65
C ASN A 153 20.33 2.44 -3.11
N ARG A 154 19.85 1.22 -3.41
CA ARG A 154 19.32 0.86 -4.73
C ARG A 154 18.10 1.68 -5.09
N LEU A 155 17.11 1.80 -4.20
CA LEU A 155 15.90 2.57 -4.44
C LEU A 155 16.19 4.06 -4.65
N LEU A 156 17.12 4.63 -3.87
CA LEU A 156 17.56 6.02 -4.04
C LEU A 156 18.27 6.24 -5.38
N ALA A 157 19.10 5.29 -5.83
CA ALA A 157 19.73 5.34 -7.14
C ALA A 157 18.68 5.29 -8.27
N THR A 158 17.72 4.36 -8.19
CA THR A 158 16.60 4.25 -9.13
C THR A 158 15.79 5.55 -9.19
N ALA A 159 15.44 6.13 -8.04
CA ALA A 159 14.68 7.38 -7.98
C ALA A 159 15.42 8.55 -8.63
N ARG A 160 16.73 8.69 -8.36
CA ARG A 160 17.58 9.73 -8.98
C ARG A 160 17.65 9.59 -10.49
N THR A 161 17.87 8.36 -10.98
CA THR A 161 17.97 8.09 -12.41
C THR A 161 16.63 8.31 -13.12
N ALA A 162 15.51 7.94 -12.50
CA ALA A 162 14.18 8.15 -13.05
C ALA A 162 13.64 9.59 -12.84
N GLY A 163 14.33 10.43 -12.09
CA GLY A 163 13.86 11.79 -11.77
C GLY A 163 12.63 11.83 -10.87
N LEU A 164 12.37 10.77 -10.07
CA LEU A 164 11.23 10.69 -9.18
C LEU A 164 11.62 11.10 -7.75
N PRO A 165 10.78 11.89 -7.05
CA PRO A 165 10.93 12.08 -5.62
C PRO A 165 10.66 10.78 -4.87
N VAL A 166 11.30 10.62 -3.70
CA VAL A 166 11.06 9.47 -2.81
C VAL A 166 10.09 9.81 -1.69
N THR A 167 9.35 8.81 -1.24
CA THR A 167 8.50 8.91 -0.05
C THR A 167 8.64 7.68 0.83
N ALA A 168 8.62 7.88 2.15
CA ALA A 168 8.62 6.76 3.10
C ALA A 168 7.24 6.09 3.12
N CYS A 169 7.23 4.77 3.00
CA CYS A 169 6.03 3.95 3.04
C CYS A 169 6.15 2.88 4.13
N GLY A 170 5.09 2.66 4.89
CA GLY A 170 5.07 1.61 5.92
C GLY A 170 4.87 0.21 5.36
N ASP A 171 4.24 0.08 4.21
CA ASP A 171 3.74 -1.20 3.66
C ASP A 171 3.03 -2.04 4.74
N ILE A 172 2.08 -1.38 5.41
CA ILE A 172 1.43 -1.84 6.63
C ILE A 172 0.47 -2.99 6.34
N GLN A 173 0.58 -4.08 7.10
CA GLN A 173 -0.30 -5.24 7.03
C GLN A 173 -0.99 -5.53 8.37
N MET A 174 -0.61 -4.83 9.44
CA MET A 174 -1.18 -4.99 10.77
C MET A 174 -1.10 -3.68 11.57
N HIS A 175 -2.05 -3.44 12.48
CA HIS A 175 -2.05 -2.24 13.30
C HIS A 175 -1.05 -2.31 14.47
N THR A 176 -0.74 -3.52 14.97
CA THR A 176 0.24 -3.77 16.02
C THR A 176 1.13 -4.97 15.69
N ARG A 177 2.35 -4.98 16.24
CA ARG A 177 3.33 -6.05 16.03
C ARG A 177 2.84 -7.43 16.50
N SER A 178 2.02 -7.47 17.54
CA SER A 178 1.44 -8.71 18.09
C SER A 178 0.52 -9.46 17.13
N ARG A 179 -0.02 -8.78 16.10
CA ARG A 179 -0.85 -9.40 15.05
C ARG A 179 -0.06 -10.27 14.08
N ARG A 180 1.26 -10.36 14.21
CA ARG A 180 2.10 -11.20 13.38
C ARG A 180 1.63 -12.65 13.33
N MET A 181 1.28 -13.26 14.46
CA MET A 181 0.80 -14.64 14.50
C MET A 181 -0.50 -14.82 13.70
N LEU A 182 -1.43 -13.86 13.82
CA LEU A 182 -2.66 -13.88 13.01
C LEU A 182 -2.35 -13.74 11.51
N HIS A 183 -1.38 -12.89 11.16
CA HIS A 183 -0.94 -12.75 9.77
C HIS A 183 -0.42 -14.06 9.19
N ASP A 184 0.36 -14.83 9.96
CA ASP A 184 0.89 -16.12 9.53
C ASP A 184 -0.25 -17.14 9.34
N VAL A 185 -1.26 -17.17 10.22
CA VAL A 185 -2.47 -18.01 10.06
C VAL A 185 -3.24 -17.61 8.79
N LEU A 186 -3.48 -16.33 8.56
CA LEU A 186 -4.18 -15.86 7.35
C LEU A 186 -3.39 -16.19 6.07
N THR A 187 -2.07 -16.14 6.15
CA THR A 187 -1.19 -16.57 5.04
C THR A 187 -1.32 -18.07 4.79
N ALA A 188 -1.36 -18.89 5.83
CA ALA A 188 -1.57 -20.33 5.72
C ALA A 188 -2.94 -20.67 5.07
N VAL A 189 -4.01 -19.98 5.50
CA VAL A 189 -5.35 -20.13 4.89
C VAL A 189 -5.30 -19.77 3.40
N ARG A 190 -4.64 -18.66 3.03
CA ARG A 190 -4.52 -18.23 1.63
C ARG A 190 -3.77 -19.23 0.75
N HIS A 191 -2.79 -19.92 1.31
CA HIS A 191 -2.00 -20.93 0.59
C HIS A 191 -2.53 -22.36 0.74
N GLY A 192 -3.58 -22.57 1.52
CA GLY A 192 -4.18 -23.90 1.74
C GLY A 192 -3.24 -24.90 2.41
N CYS A 193 -2.34 -24.44 3.31
CA CYS A 193 -1.37 -25.28 4.00
C CYS A 193 -1.29 -24.93 5.50
N PRO A 194 -0.80 -25.82 6.36
CA PRO A 194 -0.51 -25.52 7.77
C PRO A 194 0.54 -24.42 7.92
N VAL A 195 0.51 -23.70 9.04
CA VAL A 195 1.49 -22.63 9.35
C VAL A 195 2.93 -23.17 9.33
N SER A 196 3.14 -24.39 9.79
CA SER A 196 4.45 -25.06 9.79
C SER A 196 5.06 -25.29 8.40
N GLU A 197 4.24 -25.28 7.36
CA GLU A 197 4.65 -25.51 5.97
C GLU A 197 4.78 -24.23 5.15
N LEU A 198 4.55 -23.05 5.76
CA LEU A 198 4.66 -21.78 5.05
C LEU A 198 6.08 -21.45 4.60
N GLY A 199 7.09 -21.82 5.38
CA GLY A 199 8.48 -21.52 5.08
C GLY A 199 8.72 -20.03 4.84
N TYR A 200 9.36 -19.66 3.74
CA TYR A 200 9.65 -18.27 3.36
C TYR A 200 8.41 -17.44 2.92
N ARG A 201 7.20 -18.01 2.93
CA ARG A 201 5.95 -17.28 2.67
C ARG A 201 5.51 -16.44 3.87
N THR A 202 6.06 -16.70 5.05
CA THR A 202 5.86 -15.86 6.24
C THR A 202 6.63 -14.55 6.11
N LEU A 203 6.14 -13.50 6.77
CA LEU A 203 6.95 -12.28 6.90
C LEU A 203 8.23 -12.60 7.70
N PRO A 204 9.40 -12.06 7.32
CA PRO A 204 10.64 -12.31 8.06
C PRO A 204 10.59 -11.76 9.49
N CYS A 205 9.83 -10.69 9.70
CA CYS A 205 9.67 -10.02 10.99
C CYS A 205 8.29 -9.39 11.16
N GLY A 206 8.00 -8.86 12.34
CA GLY A 206 6.72 -8.17 12.64
C GLY A 206 6.70 -6.67 12.28
N GLU A 207 7.63 -6.20 11.47
CA GLU A 207 7.84 -4.75 11.24
C GLU A 207 6.86 -4.12 10.24
N ARG A 208 6.03 -4.91 9.56
CA ARG A 208 4.93 -4.40 8.74
C ARG A 208 3.70 -4.00 9.59
N HIS A 209 3.95 -3.43 10.77
CA HIS A 209 2.92 -2.86 11.62
C HIS A 209 2.94 -1.34 11.57
N LEU A 210 1.84 -0.71 11.99
CA LEU A 210 1.75 0.75 12.05
C LEU A 210 2.64 1.26 13.17
N ARG A 211 3.73 1.96 12.80
CA ARG A 211 4.76 2.46 13.71
C ARG A 211 4.49 3.91 14.11
N SER A 212 5.02 4.33 15.24
CA SER A 212 5.01 5.76 15.59
C SER A 212 5.89 6.57 14.63
N ARG A 213 5.56 7.86 14.46
CA ARG A 213 6.34 8.79 13.62
C ARG A 213 7.80 8.88 14.06
N GLY A 214 8.05 8.88 15.39
CA GLY A 214 9.41 8.88 15.94
C GLY A 214 10.18 7.59 15.64
N HIS A 215 9.51 6.46 15.47
CA HIS A 215 10.17 5.22 15.04
C HIS A 215 10.50 5.27 13.54
N LEU A 216 9.57 5.74 12.71
CA LEU A 216 9.82 5.88 11.27
C LEU A 216 10.96 6.84 10.95
N ALA A 217 11.14 7.90 11.74
CA ALA A 217 12.21 8.87 11.55
C ALA A 217 13.61 8.34 11.91
N LYS A 218 13.72 7.18 12.54
CA LYS A 218 14.99 6.54 12.93
C LYS A 218 15.42 5.42 11.97
N LEU A 219 14.59 5.08 11.02
CA LEU A 219 14.86 4.10 9.98
C LEU A 219 15.44 4.76 8.73
#